data_55b29741b32401a6d8cbe0efd2c98a59
#
_entry.id   55b29741b32401a6d8cbe0efd2c98a59
#
_cell.length_a   1.000
_cell.length_b   1.000
_cell.length_c   1.000
_cell.angle_alpha   90.00
_cell.angle_beta   90.00
_cell.angle_gamma   90.00
#
_symmetry.space_group_name_H-M   'P 1'
#
loop_
_entity.id
_entity.type
_entity.pdbx_description
1 polymer ?
#
loop_
_entity_poly.entity_id
_entity_poly.type
_entity_poly.pdbx_seq_one_letter_code
_entity_poly.pdbx_strand_id
1 'polypeptide(L)'
;EKVAILGIDDFYLPANERDRLAKEVHPLMRTRGPPGTHEIEALLKTMDVLTEGGSTEVPVFDKARDDRVGSRRIDGPVKRVVVEGWCVGASPILGAPEDAPINELERDHDPQGDWRRSINDGLETTYRDLVNRFDQLLYIKVPHMIAVRRWRLAQEQSLPATMRKGVAEIDRFVAHYERLTLWMMEDLPSRADLVVHLGENHEVTSV
;
A
#
# COMPACT_ATOMS: atom_id res chain seq x y z
N GLU A 1 -11.48 -18.67 17.74
CA GLU A 1 -11.86 -17.23 17.73
C GLU A 1 -11.98 -16.74 16.29
N LYS A 2 -13.02 -15.96 15.97
CA LYS A 2 -13.24 -15.44 14.62
C LYS A 2 -12.34 -14.23 14.37
N VAL A 3 -11.60 -14.27 13.25
CA VAL A 3 -10.69 -13.19 12.80
C VAL A 3 -11.16 -12.73 11.44
N ALA A 4 -11.21 -11.42 11.20
CA ALA A 4 -11.35 -10.83 9.88
C ALA A 4 -9.99 -10.39 9.35
N ILE A 5 -9.71 -10.68 8.09
CA ILE A 5 -8.52 -10.20 7.38
C ILE A 5 -9.00 -9.24 6.29
N LEU A 6 -8.49 -8.01 6.37
CA LEU A 6 -8.78 -6.91 5.45
C LEU A 6 -7.49 -6.50 4.73
N GLY A 7 -7.40 -6.78 3.44
CA GLY A 7 -6.33 -6.25 2.61
C GLY A 7 -6.62 -4.79 2.26
N ILE A 8 -5.69 -3.87 2.51
CA ILE A 8 -5.84 -2.47 2.11
C ILE A 8 -6.02 -2.35 0.60
N ASP A 9 -5.46 -3.28 -0.16
CA ASP A 9 -5.55 -3.35 -1.62
C ASP A 9 -6.99 -3.55 -2.13
N ASP A 10 -7.87 -4.17 -1.34
CA ASP A 10 -9.30 -4.28 -1.67
C ASP A 10 -9.99 -2.90 -1.65
N PHE A 11 -9.43 -1.96 -0.90
CA PHE A 11 -9.95 -0.60 -0.75
C PHE A 11 -9.34 0.41 -1.73
N TYR A 12 -8.60 0.00 -2.77
CA TYR A 12 -8.20 0.93 -3.83
C TYR A 12 -9.41 1.68 -4.38
N LEU A 13 -9.23 2.96 -4.64
CA LEU A 13 -10.22 3.75 -5.37
C LEU A 13 -10.48 3.12 -6.75
N PRO A 14 -11.74 3.15 -7.23
CA PRO A 14 -12.06 2.72 -8.59
C PRO A 14 -11.26 3.49 -9.66
N ALA A 15 -11.14 2.91 -10.85
CA ALA A 15 -10.33 3.50 -11.92
C ALA A 15 -10.76 4.94 -12.27
N ASN A 16 -12.07 5.22 -12.33
CA ASN A 16 -12.60 6.56 -12.61
C ASN A 16 -12.22 7.60 -11.53
N GLU A 17 -12.19 7.21 -10.25
CA GLU A 17 -11.79 8.09 -9.16
C GLU A 17 -10.28 8.38 -9.23
N ARG A 18 -9.46 7.37 -9.55
CA ARG A 18 -8.03 7.58 -9.78
C ARG A 18 -7.76 8.43 -11.03
N ASP A 19 -8.58 8.31 -12.08
CA ASP A 19 -8.52 9.20 -13.24
C ASP A 19 -8.87 10.65 -12.87
N ARG A 20 -9.78 10.86 -11.91
CA ARG A 20 -10.09 12.18 -11.35
C ARG A 20 -8.91 12.73 -10.57
N LEU A 21 -8.35 11.94 -9.62
CA LEU A 21 -7.15 12.33 -8.87
C LEU A 21 -5.97 12.68 -9.79
N ALA A 22 -5.81 11.93 -10.88
CA ALA A 22 -4.75 12.20 -11.86
C ALA A 22 -4.88 13.57 -12.54
N LYS A 23 -6.10 14.10 -12.67
CA LYS A 23 -6.38 15.43 -13.26
C LYS A 23 -6.34 16.55 -12.23
N GLU A 24 -6.85 16.28 -11.02
CA GLU A 24 -7.07 17.30 -9.98
C GLU A 24 -5.83 17.49 -9.09
N VAL A 25 -5.07 16.44 -8.86
CA VAL A 25 -3.92 16.42 -7.95
C VAL A 25 -2.61 16.27 -8.72
N HIS A 26 -2.35 15.08 -9.26
CA HIS A 26 -1.12 14.82 -10.00
C HIS A 26 -1.26 13.57 -10.90
N PRO A 27 -0.72 13.58 -12.15
CA PRO A 27 -0.85 12.44 -13.08
C PRO A 27 -0.41 11.08 -12.51
N LEU A 28 0.59 11.04 -11.62
CA LEU A 28 1.05 9.81 -10.98
C LEU A 28 0.03 9.19 -10.02
N MET A 29 -0.99 9.93 -9.57
CA MET A 29 -2.10 9.41 -8.75
C MET A 29 -3.02 8.44 -9.52
N ARG A 30 -2.84 8.33 -10.85
CA ARG A 30 -3.51 7.29 -11.65
C ARG A 30 -3.08 5.87 -11.24
N THR A 31 -1.82 5.72 -10.83
CA THR A 31 -1.29 4.43 -10.40
C THR A 31 -1.81 4.11 -9.00
N ARG A 32 -2.49 2.95 -8.85
CA ARG A 32 -2.93 2.46 -7.54
C ARG A 32 -1.74 2.13 -6.64
N GLY A 33 -1.93 2.21 -5.35
CA GLY A 33 -0.97 1.78 -4.32
C GLY A 33 -0.41 2.90 -3.47
N PRO A 34 0.10 4.00 -4.04
CA PRO A 34 0.56 5.13 -3.22
C PRO A 34 -0.54 5.68 -2.31
N PRO A 35 -0.19 6.16 -1.10
CA PRO A 35 -1.12 6.85 -0.22
C PRO A 35 -1.94 7.93 -0.94
N GLY A 36 -3.24 8.00 -0.61
CA GLY A 36 -4.21 8.82 -1.33
C GLY A 36 -5.00 8.07 -2.42
N THR A 37 -4.61 6.83 -2.76
CA THR A 37 -5.33 6.01 -3.76
C THR A 37 -6.19 4.90 -3.16
N HIS A 38 -6.40 4.93 -1.83
CA HIS A 38 -7.28 4.01 -1.09
C HIS A 38 -8.42 4.78 -0.42
N GLU A 39 -9.54 4.11 -0.27
CA GLU A 39 -10.71 4.60 0.47
C GLU A 39 -10.57 4.23 1.95
N ILE A 40 -9.68 4.94 2.66
CA ILE A 40 -9.34 4.65 4.06
C ILE A 40 -10.53 4.80 4.99
N GLU A 41 -11.42 5.77 4.75
CA GLU A 41 -12.63 5.96 5.54
C GLU A 41 -13.57 4.73 5.46
N ALA A 42 -13.68 4.11 4.29
CA ALA A 42 -14.45 2.89 4.13
C ALA A 42 -13.80 1.70 4.87
N LEU A 43 -12.47 1.61 4.88
CA LEU A 43 -11.75 0.61 5.67
C LEU A 43 -11.98 0.81 7.17
N LEU A 44 -11.85 2.03 7.68
CA LEU A 44 -12.11 2.37 9.08
C LEU A 44 -13.54 2.00 9.49
N LYS A 45 -14.53 2.40 8.70
CA LYS A 45 -15.93 2.04 8.92
C LYS A 45 -16.16 0.53 8.92
N THR A 46 -15.48 -0.19 8.04
CA THR A 46 -15.53 -1.66 7.99
C THR A 46 -14.99 -2.27 9.29
N MET A 47 -13.88 -1.77 9.79
CA MET A 47 -13.31 -2.21 11.07
C MET A 47 -14.29 -1.97 12.23
N ASP A 48 -14.89 -0.78 12.31
CA ASP A 48 -15.86 -0.43 13.36
C ASP A 48 -17.07 -1.37 13.34
N VAL A 49 -17.70 -1.54 12.19
CA VAL A 49 -18.88 -2.43 12.06
C VAL A 49 -18.55 -3.87 12.51
N LEU A 50 -17.39 -4.39 12.11
CA LEU A 50 -16.98 -5.77 12.45
C LEU A 50 -16.68 -5.95 13.94
N THR A 51 -16.05 -4.97 14.59
CA THR A 51 -15.72 -5.01 16.01
C THR A 51 -16.93 -4.77 16.91
N GLU A 52 -17.91 -3.97 16.46
CA GLU A 52 -19.18 -3.75 17.13
C GLU A 52 -20.19 -4.90 16.97
N GLY A 53 -19.83 -5.93 16.22
CA GLY A 53 -20.62 -7.16 16.06
C GLY A 53 -21.51 -7.20 14.83
N GLY A 54 -21.43 -6.19 13.97
CA GLY A 54 -22.17 -6.13 12.70
C GLY A 54 -21.55 -6.97 11.60
N SER A 55 -22.26 -7.07 10.48
CA SER A 55 -21.76 -7.64 9.22
C SER A 55 -21.65 -6.54 8.18
N THR A 56 -20.69 -6.66 7.26
CA THR A 56 -20.45 -5.62 6.25
C THR A 56 -20.02 -6.22 4.91
N GLU A 57 -20.18 -5.42 3.85
CA GLU A 57 -19.65 -5.71 2.52
C GLU A 57 -18.28 -5.05 2.38
N VAL A 58 -17.28 -5.82 1.98
CA VAL A 58 -15.91 -5.37 1.71
C VAL A 58 -15.70 -5.39 0.20
N PRO A 59 -15.18 -4.32 -0.41
CA PRO A 59 -14.92 -4.29 -1.83
C PRO A 59 -13.94 -5.41 -2.24
N VAL A 60 -14.00 -5.80 -3.49
CA VAL A 60 -13.05 -6.74 -4.12
C VAL A 60 -12.40 -6.01 -5.29
N PHE A 61 -11.07 -5.88 -5.23
CA PHE A 61 -10.30 -5.26 -6.28
C PHE A 61 -9.60 -6.30 -7.17
N ASP A 62 -9.84 -6.24 -8.46
CA ASP A 62 -9.17 -7.09 -9.46
C ASP A 62 -7.95 -6.36 -10.03
N LYS A 63 -6.75 -6.81 -9.64
CA LYS A 63 -5.47 -6.21 -10.08
C LYS A 63 -5.24 -6.36 -11.59
N ALA A 64 -5.84 -7.35 -12.24
CA ALA A 64 -5.71 -7.55 -13.69
C ALA A 64 -6.60 -6.57 -14.47
N ARG A 65 -7.79 -6.27 -13.94
CA ARG A 65 -8.70 -5.25 -14.49
C ARG A 65 -8.35 -3.84 -14.07
N ASP A 66 -7.49 -3.69 -13.07
CA ASP A 66 -7.14 -2.44 -12.41
C ASP A 66 -8.36 -1.67 -11.88
N ASP A 67 -9.38 -2.40 -11.39
CA ASP A 67 -10.62 -1.81 -10.90
C ASP A 67 -11.33 -2.70 -9.88
N ARG A 68 -12.33 -2.13 -9.18
CA ARG A 68 -13.26 -2.87 -8.32
C ARG A 68 -14.21 -3.70 -9.16
N VAL A 69 -14.44 -4.94 -8.75
CA VAL A 69 -15.29 -5.89 -9.49
C VAL A 69 -16.53 -6.36 -8.72
N GLY A 70 -16.68 -5.91 -7.47
CA GLY A 70 -17.81 -6.28 -6.62
C GLY A 70 -17.49 -6.13 -5.16
N SER A 71 -18.18 -6.88 -4.32
CA SER A 71 -17.95 -6.95 -2.88
C SER A 71 -18.03 -8.40 -2.37
N ARG A 72 -17.49 -8.63 -1.19
CA ARG A 72 -17.66 -9.85 -0.41
C ARG A 72 -18.18 -9.54 0.97
N ARG A 73 -19.09 -10.35 1.47
CA ARG A 73 -19.65 -10.19 2.81
C ARG A 73 -18.70 -10.76 3.87
N ILE A 74 -18.51 -10.03 4.95
CA ILE A 74 -17.91 -10.51 6.18
C ILE A 74 -18.95 -10.42 7.30
N ASP A 75 -19.22 -11.55 7.93
CA ASP A 75 -20.17 -11.62 9.04
C ASP A 75 -19.43 -11.42 10.36
N GLY A 76 -19.95 -10.48 11.18
CA GLY A 76 -19.55 -10.30 12.57
C GLY A 76 -20.32 -11.22 13.55
N PRO A 77 -20.09 -11.09 14.86
CA PRO A 77 -18.96 -10.37 15.43
C PRO A 77 -17.61 -11.05 15.20
N VAL A 78 -16.55 -10.27 15.13
CA VAL A 78 -15.18 -10.76 15.10
C VAL A 78 -14.43 -10.33 16.37
N LYS A 79 -13.48 -11.13 16.81
CA LYS A 79 -12.65 -10.79 17.97
C LYS A 79 -11.40 -9.98 17.59
N ARG A 80 -10.94 -10.15 16.37
CA ARG A 80 -9.76 -9.46 15.86
C ARG A 80 -9.99 -9.09 14.40
N VAL A 81 -9.47 -7.93 14.02
CA VAL A 81 -9.33 -7.50 12.65
C VAL A 81 -7.83 -7.41 12.35
N VAL A 82 -7.39 -8.07 11.31
CA VAL A 82 -6.03 -7.94 10.77
C VAL A 82 -6.13 -7.10 9.51
N VAL A 83 -5.48 -5.95 9.49
CA VAL A 83 -5.32 -5.13 8.29
C VAL A 83 -3.93 -5.40 7.73
N GLU A 84 -3.85 -5.79 6.47
CA GLU A 84 -2.58 -6.08 5.82
C GLU A 84 -2.42 -5.31 4.52
N GLY A 85 -1.17 -5.02 4.15
CA GLY A 85 -0.80 -4.40 2.89
C GLY A 85 0.49 -3.61 2.96
N TRP A 86 0.92 -3.12 1.80
CA TRP A 86 2.25 -2.51 1.65
C TRP A 86 2.47 -1.27 2.54
N CYS A 87 1.59 -0.27 2.51
CA CYS A 87 1.77 0.98 3.26
C CYS A 87 1.06 1.01 4.62
N VAL A 88 0.58 -0.16 5.10
CA VAL A 88 -0.03 -0.29 6.42
C VAL A 88 1.04 -0.04 7.49
N GLY A 89 0.79 0.95 8.35
CA GLY A 89 1.77 1.37 9.38
C GLY A 89 2.74 2.47 8.94
N ALA A 90 2.73 2.89 7.67
CA ALA A 90 3.59 3.97 7.19
C ALA A 90 3.30 5.30 7.91
N SER A 91 4.37 6.04 8.20
CA SER A 91 4.33 7.41 8.74
C SER A 91 4.66 8.44 7.67
N PRO A 92 4.33 9.72 7.90
CA PRO A 92 4.81 10.79 7.05
C PRO A 92 6.34 10.78 6.91
N ILE A 93 6.83 11.02 5.71
CA ILE A 93 8.26 11.09 5.43
C ILE A 93 8.75 12.49 5.83
N LEU A 94 9.72 12.55 6.72
CA LEU A 94 10.31 13.81 7.15
C LEU A 94 11.15 14.42 6.02
N GLY A 95 10.88 15.65 5.64
CA GLY A 95 11.58 16.38 4.57
C GLY A 95 11.17 16.01 3.14
N ALA A 96 10.31 15.03 2.95
CA ALA A 96 10.02 14.40 1.67
C ALA A 96 9.64 15.29 0.48
N PRO A 97 8.83 16.35 0.63
CA PRO A 97 8.43 17.15 -0.54
C PRO A 97 9.58 17.97 -1.12
N GLU A 98 10.57 18.33 -0.30
CA GLU A 98 11.69 19.21 -0.64
C GLU A 98 12.95 18.41 -1.01
N ASP A 99 12.97 17.12 -0.72
CA ASP A 99 14.10 16.24 -1.04
C ASP A 99 14.26 16.06 -2.55
N ALA A 100 15.50 15.89 -2.99
CA ALA A 100 15.80 15.58 -4.38
C ALA A 100 15.08 14.27 -4.83
N PRO A 101 14.70 14.19 -6.12
CA PRO A 101 14.19 12.96 -6.69
C PRO A 101 15.17 11.78 -6.50
N ILE A 102 14.66 10.63 -6.05
CA ILE A 102 15.49 9.44 -5.81
C ILE A 102 15.54 8.48 -7.00
N ASN A 103 14.63 8.63 -7.96
CA ASN A 103 14.56 7.78 -9.15
C ASN A 103 14.11 8.58 -10.39
N GLU A 104 14.10 7.92 -11.55
CA GLU A 104 13.71 8.53 -12.82
C GLU A 104 12.25 8.97 -12.85
N LEU A 105 11.35 8.21 -12.23
CA LEU A 105 9.94 8.58 -12.18
C LEU A 105 9.74 9.94 -11.50
N GLU A 106 10.34 10.14 -10.33
CA GLU A 106 10.25 11.41 -9.61
C GLU A 106 10.93 12.54 -10.37
N ARG A 107 12.14 12.28 -10.93
CA ARG A 107 12.87 13.30 -11.67
C ARG A 107 12.10 13.80 -12.90
N ASP A 108 11.51 12.89 -13.66
CA ASP A 108 10.93 13.19 -14.97
C ASP A 108 9.45 13.59 -14.89
N HIS A 109 8.74 13.14 -13.85
CA HIS A 109 7.29 13.34 -13.71
C HIS A 109 6.87 14.09 -12.44
N ASP A 110 7.74 14.27 -11.46
CA ASP A 110 7.47 15.03 -10.23
C ASP A 110 8.66 15.88 -9.78
N PRO A 111 9.27 16.67 -10.69
CA PRO A 111 10.47 17.46 -10.37
C PRO A 111 10.24 18.50 -9.26
N GLN A 112 9.00 19.00 -9.09
CA GLN A 112 8.62 19.96 -8.04
C GLN A 112 8.16 19.30 -6.74
N GLY A 113 7.98 17.98 -6.71
CA GLY A 113 7.57 17.24 -5.52
C GLY A 113 6.08 17.31 -5.17
N ASP A 114 5.21 17.71 -6.12
CA ASP A 114 3.77 17.87 -5.87
C ASP A 114 3.11 16.52 -5.55
N TRP A 115 3.49 15.46 -6.28
CA TRP A 115 3.03 14.10 -6.00
C TRP A 115 3.54 13.58 -4.65
N ARG A 116 4.81 13.80 -4.34
CA ARG A 116 5.42 13.42 -3.05
C ARG A 116 4.75 14.14 -1.88
N ARG A 117 4.42 15.44 -2.03
CA ARG A 117 3.63 16.19 -1.03
C ARG A 117 2.26 15.57 -0.83
N SER A 118 1.54 15.28 -1.92
CA SER A 118 0.20 14.68 -1.83
C SER A 118 0.21 13.33 -1.12
N ILE A 119 1.23 12.48 -1.36
CA ILE A 119 1.41 11.23 -0.63
C ILE A 119 1.60 11.50 0.86
N ASN A 120 2.47 12.46 1.19
CA ASN A 120 2.79 12.79 2.57
C ASN A 120 1.59 13.38 3.32
N ASP A 121 0.81 14.25 2.67
CA ASP A 121 -0.45 14.79 3.21
C ASP A 121 -1.45 13.66 3.54
N GLY A 122 -1.55 12.66 2.67
CA GLY A 122 -2.34 11.46 2.93
C GLY A 122 -1.86 10.70 4.17
N LEU A 123 -0.54 10.52 4.31
CA LEU A 123 0.06 9.87 5.48
C LEU A 123 -0.15 10.67 6.75
N GLU A 124 -0.16 12.00 6.69
CA GLU A 124 -0.40 12.89 7.83
C GLU A 124 -1.87 12.97 8.25
N THR A 125 -2.78 12.50 7.42
CA THR A 125 -4.22 12.60 7.64
C THR A 125 -4.87 11.21 7.76
N THR A 126 -5.51 10.74 6.72
CA THR A 126 -6.34 9.52 6.75
C THR A 126 -5.56 8.25 7.11
N TYR A 127 -4.30 8.12 6.65
CA TYR A 127 -3.49 6.95 7.00
C TYR A 127 -3.01 7.00 8.45
N ARG A 128 -2.72 8.18 8.99
CA ARG A 128 -2.43 8.34 10.42
C ARG A 128 -3.62 7.90 11.26
N ASP A 129 -4.86 8.25 10.85
CA ASP A 129 -6.07 7.85 11.55
C ASP A 129 -6.24 6.32 11.52
N LEU A 130 -5.91 5.67 10.40
CA LEU A 130 -5.89 4.21 10.31
C LEU A 130 -4.86 3.59 11.26
N VAL A 131 -3.61 4.08 11.25
CA VAL A 131 -2.54 3.56 12.12
C VAL A 131 -2.87 3.72 13.60
N ASN A 132 -3.50 4.84 13.99
CA ASN A 132 -3.93 5.10 15.35
C ASN A 132 -5.03 4.14 15.87
N ARG A 133 -5.65 3.34 14.97
CA ARG A 133 -6.65 2.32 15.35
C ARG A 133 -6.03 0.95 15.64
N PHE A 134 -4.75 0.77 15.38
CA PHE A 134 -4.10 -0.51 15.60
C PHE A 134 -3.64 -0.66 17.03
N ASP A 135 -4.00 -1.78 17.68
CA ASP A 135 -3.48 -2.17 18.98
C ASP A 135 -2.06 -2.71 18.87
N GLN A 136 -1.71 -3.30 17.73
CA GLN A 136 -0.40 -3.91 17.48
C GLN A 136 -0.01 -3.74 16.02
N LEU A 137 1.26 -3.50 15.76
CA LEU A 137 1.85 -3.38 14.43
C LEU A 137 2.94 -4.45 14.25
N LEU A 138 2.73 -5.33 13.26
CA LEU A 138 3.72 -6.29 12.82
C LEU A 138 4.33 -5.82 11.51
N TYR A 139 5.65 -5.73 11.43
CA TYR A 139 6.36 -5.36 10.22
C TYR A 139 7.12 -6.55 9.64
N ILE A 140 6.82 -6.90 8.40
CA ILE A 140 7.58 -7.88 7.61
C ILE A 140 8.63 -7.11 6.82
N LYS A 141 9.86 -7.10 7.33
CA LYS A 141 10.98 -6.34 6.77
C LYS A 141 11.64 -7.10 5.64
N VAL A 142 11.57 -6.54 4.44
CA VAL A 142 12.29 -7.02 3.27
C VAL A 142 13.78 -6.66 3.38
N PRO A 143 14.72 -7.43 2.79
CA PRO A 143 16.15 -7.19 2.99
C PRO A 143 16.62 -5.86 2.36
N HIS A 144 16.19 -5.55 1.14
CA HIS A 144 16.54 -4.32 0.41
C HIS A 144 15.74 -4.20 -0.90
N MET A 145 15.76 -3.03 -1.54
CA MET A 145 14.99 -2.74 -2.77
C MET A 145 15.34 -3.63 -3.96
N ILE A 146 16.59 -4.11 -4.07
CA ILE A 146 16.98 -5.04 -5.14
C ILE A 146 16.21 -6.36 -5.02
N ALA A 147 15.99 -6.87 -3.80
CA ALA A 147 15.18 -8.06 -3.57
C ALA A 147 13.70 -7.80 -3.94
N VAL A 148 13.14 -6.66 -3.55
CA VAL A 148 11.77 -6.27 -3.93
C VAL A 148 11.60 -6.26 -5.45
N ARG A 149 12.52 -5.63 -6.18
CA ARG A 149 12.51 -5.60 -7.64
C ARG A 149 12.61 -6.99 -8.23
N ARG A 150 13.53 -7.81 -7.74
CA ARG A 150 13.72 -9.21 -8.19
C ARG A 150 12.45 -10.04 -7.97
N TRP A 151 11.84 -9.95 -6.80
CA TRP A 151 10.61 -10.65 -6.48
C TRP A 151 9.44 -10.20 -7.37
N ARG A 152 9.35 -8.91 -7.63
CA ARG A 152 8.31 -8.39 -8.55
C ARG A 152 8.50 -8.87 -9.98
N LEU A 153 9.76 -8.95 -10.46
CA LEU A 153 10.07 -9.52 -11.77
C LEU A 153 9.74 -11.02 -11.82
N ALA A 154 10.08 -11.78 -10.78
CA ALA A 154 9.75 -13.20 -10.69
C ALA A 154 8.22 -13.45 -10.67
N GLN A 155 7.48 -12.62 -9.93
CA GLN A 155 6.02 -12.66 -9.93
C GLN A 155 5.45 -12.41 -11.33
N GLU A 156 5.98 -11.44 -12.06
CA GLU A 156 5.55 -11.15 -13.42
C GLU A 156 5.82 -12.31 -14.38
N GLN A 157 6.97 -12.98 -14.21
CA GLN A 157 7.33 -14.16 -15.02
C GLN A 157 6.42 -15.35 -14.77
N SER A 158 5.74 -15.44 -13.63
CA SER A 158 4.76 -16.49 -13.33
C SER A 158 3.43 -16.32 -14.06
N LEU A 159 3.18 -15.13 -14.63
CA LEU A 159 1.96 -14.86 -15.42
C LEU A 159 2.04 -15.49 -16.82
N PRO A 160 0.89 -15.73 -17.47
CA PRO A 160 0.87 -16.09 -18.90
C PRO A 160 1.62 -15.06 -19.75
N ALA A 161 2.36 -15.49 -20.76
CA ALA A 161 3.22 -14.60 -21.57
C ALA A 161 2.47 -13.39 -22.17
N THR A 162 1.21 -13.56 -22.54
CA THR A 162 0.34 -12.49 -23.09
C THR A 162 -0.08 -11.43 -22.08
N MET A 163 0.14 -11.67 -20.76
CA MET A 163 -0.21 -10.76 -19.67
C MET A 163 1.03 -10.14 -19.00
N ARG A 164 2.23 -10.55 -19.41
CA ARG A 164 3.47 -10.07 -18.80
C ARG A 164 3.79 -8.66 -19.24
N LYS A 165 4.15 -7.85 -18.25
CA LYS A 165 4.74 -6.53 -18.48
C LYS A 165 6.22 -6.62 -18.83
N GLY A 166 6.70 -5.66 -19.60
CA GLY A 166 8.12 -5.51 -19.88
C GLY A 166 8.90 -5.06 -18.64
N VAL A 167 10.22 -5.30 -18.64
CA VAL A 167 11.10 -4.93 -17.52
C VAL A 167 10.98 -3.43 -17.20
N ALA A 168 10.99 -2.56 -18.21
CA ALA A 168 10.85 -1.12 -18.02
C ALA A 168 9.52 -0.71 -17.37
N GLU A 169 8.42 -1.41 -17.68
CA GLU A 169 7.12 -1.16 -17.03
C GLU A 169 7.13 -1.57 -15.56
N ILE A 170 7.84 -2.67 -15.25
CA ILE A 170 7.99 -3.13 -13.88
C ILE A 170 8.89 -2.18 -13.09
N ASP A 171 9.99 -1.72 -13.68
CA ASP A 171 10.87 -0.74 -13.06
C ASP A 171 10.13 0.56 -12.77
N ARG A 172 9.34 1.06 -13.73
CA ARG A 172 8.48 2.21 -13.53
C ARG A 172 7.42 1.97 -12.43
N PHE A 173 6.84 0.77 -12.39
CA PHE A 173 5.89 0.41 -11.33
C PHE A 173 6.57 0.41 -9.96
N VAL A 174 7.73 -0.22 -9.82
CA VAL A 174 8.49 -0.26 -8.55
C VAL A 174 8.89 1.15 -8.10
N ALA A 175 9.25 2.04 -9.04
CA ALA A 175 9.61 3.41 -8.73
C ALA A 175 8.52 4.22 -8.01
N HIS A 176 7.23 3.91 -8.22
CA HIS A 176 6.13 4.55 -7.47
C HIS A 176 6.13 4.18 -5.98
N TYR A 177 6.73 3.08 -5.62
CA TYR A 177 6.73 2.52 -4.26
C TYR A 177 8.05 2.74 -3.53
N GLU A 178 9.12 3.05 -4.27
CA GLU A 178 10.50 2.98 -3.79
C GLU A 178 10.75 3.92 -2.60
N ARG A 179 10.41 5.21 -2.71
CA ARG A 179 10.65 6.19 -1.65
C ARG A 179 9.99 5.79 -0.34
N LEU A 180 8.71 5.48 -0.37
CA LEU A 180 7.98 5.10 0.85
C LEU A 180 8.45 3.74 1.38
N THR A 181 8.84 2.80 0.53
CA THR A 181 9.43 1.53 0.96
C THR A 181 10.75 1.75 1.69
N LEU A 182 11.65 2.58 1.15
CA LEU A 182 12.91 2.92 1.80
C LEU A 182 12.67 3.59 3.16
N TRP A 183 11.73 4.53 3.22
CA TRP A 183 11.34 5.16 4.49
C TRP A 183 10.80 4.15 5.51
N MET A 184 9.88 3.27 5.11
CA MET A 184 9.35 2.24 5.99
C MET A 184 10.43 1.25 6.46
N MET A 185 11.43 0.95 5.65
CA MET A 185 12.56 0.09 6.05
C MET A 185 13.40 0.72 7.17
N GLU A 186 13.46 2.05 7.24
CA GLU A 186 14.17 2.81 8.27
C GLU A 186 13.30 3.06 9.50
N ASP A 187 12.06 3.53 9.31
CA ASP A 187 11.16 4.02 10.36
C ASP A 187 10.42 2.90 11.10
N LEU A 188 9.81 1.95 10.38
CA LEU A 188 8.95 0.93 10.96
C LEU A 188 9.63 0.02 11.98
N PRO A 189 10.91 -0.38 11.85
CA PRO A 189 11.55 -1.23 12.86
C PRO A 189 11.56 -0.64 14.27
N SER A 190 11.53 0.69 14.40
CA SER A 190 11.51 1.38 15.68
C SER A 190 10.10 1.54 16.29
N ARG A 191 9.05 1.36 15.48
CA ARG A 191 7.64 1.57 15.86
C ARG A 191 6.80 0.30 15.90
N ALA A 192 7.25 -0.75 15.25
CA ALA A 192 6.54 -2.02 15.22
C ALA A 192 6.73 -2.79 16.53
N ASP A 193 5.63 -3.41 17.00
CA ASP A 193 5.67 -4.32 18.16
C ASP A 193 6.41 -5.63 17.83
N LEU A 194 6.44 -6.01 16.57
CA LEU A 194 7.13 -7.20 16.09
C LEU A 194 7.72 -6.94 14.70
N VAL A 195 8.99 -7.27 14.52
CA VAL A 195 9.68 -7.17 13.22
C VAL A 195 10.11 -8.57 12.77
N VAL A 196 9.57 -9.01 11.66
CA VAL A 196 9.94 -10.27 11.01
C VAL A 196 10.88 -9.96 9.85
N HIS A 197 12.13 -10.38 9.91
CA HIS A 197 13.10 -10.16 8.86
C HIS A 197 13.04 -11.27 7.80
N LEU A 198 12.94 -10.87 6.54
CA LEU A 198 13.04 -11.80 5.40
C LEU A 198 14.44 -11.80 4.80
N GLY A 199 14.87 -12.96 4.34
CA GLY A 199 16.04 -13.13 3.50
C GLY A 199 15.69 -13.02 2.01
N GLU A 200 16.70 -13.29 1.19
CA GLU A 200 16.65 -13.12 -0.27
C GLU A 200 15.60 -13.99 -0.98
N ASN A 201 15.21 -15.11 -0.40
CA ASN A 201 14.28 -16.09 -0.97
C ASN A 201 12.98 -16.18 -0.15
N HIS A 202 12.59 -15.10 0.52
CA HIS A 202 11.40 -14.99 1.38
C HIS A 202 11.45 -15.82 2.67
N GLU A 203 12.59 -16.45 3.01
CA GLU A 203 12.77 -17.16 4.27
C GLU A 203 12.78 -16.17 5.45
N VAL A 204 12.20 -16.56 6.57
CA VAL A 204 12.33 -15.80 7.83
C VAL A 204 13.74 -16.01 8.39
N THR A 205 14.49 -14.93 8.55
CA THR A 205 15.88 -14.95 9.06
C THR A 205 15.96 -14.60 10.54
N SER A 206 15.05 -13.76 11.03
CA SER A 206 14.91 -13.43 12.46
C SER A 206 13.53 -12.84 12.76
N VAL A 207 13.17 -12.86 14.05
CA VAL A 207 11.96 -12.28 14.62
C VAL A 207 12.35 -11.47 15.84
#